data_79d6ddc52f3ceaea387887137df68986
#
_entry.id   79d6ddc52f3ceaea387887137df68986
#
_cell.length_a   1.000
_cell.length_b   1.000
_cell.length_c   1.000
_cell.angle_alpha   90.00
_cell.angle_beta   90.00
_cell.angle_gamma   90.00
#
_symmetry.space_group_name_H-M   'P 1'
#
loop_
_entity.id
_entity.type
_entity.pdbx_description
1 polymer ?
#
loop_
_entity_poly.entity_id
_entity_poly.type
_entity_poly.pdbx_seq_one_letter_code
_entity_poly.pdbx_strand_id
1 'polypeptide(L)'
;MRKTKLSVNVNKIATLRNSRGGNYPNVCDFAADIQEYGADGITIHPRPDERHIRYKDAYDLKNVVTTEFNIEGNPIEKFVSMVTDIKPTQVTLVPDAIDAITSNSGWDTNINKSMLKEVVGEFKSYGIRVSIFLDPDIQFIDSVCEINPDRIELYTEDFAREFSKNNFSVIAVSYTHLRAHETGRNLVCRLL
;
A
#
# COMPACT_ATOMS: atom_id res chain seq x y z
N MET A 1 7.11 -22.60 -6.58
CA MET A 1 6.16 -21.59 -6.09
C MET A 1 6.95 -20.48 -5.37
N ARG A 2 6.71 -19.21 -5.65
CA ARG A 2 7.29 -18.13 -4.85
C ARG A 2 6.67 -18.19 -3.45
N LYS A 3 7.52 -18.13 -2.41
CA LYS A 3 7.06 -18.09 -1.01
C LYS A 3 6.31 -16.77 -0.77
N THR A 4 5.13 -16.83 -0.13
CA THR A 4 4.42 -15.64 0.34
C THR A 4 5.28 -14.89 1.34
N LYS A 5 5.36 -13.57 1.20
CA LYS A 5 6.12 -12.68 2.07
C LYS A 5 5.19 -11.91 2.99
N LEU A 6 5.65 -11.64 4.21
CA LEU A 6 4.94 -10.87 5.22
C LEU A 6 5.50 -9.45 5.28
N SER A 7 4.67 -8.45 4.97
CA SER A 7 4.94 -7.05 5.29
C SER A 7 4.03 -6.59 6.41
N VAL A 8 4.58 -5.98 7.45
CA VAL A 8 3.83 -5.57 8.64
C VAL A 8 3.58 -4.07 8.61
N ASN A 9 2.30 -3.69 8.70
CA ASN A 9 1.88 -2.29 8.79
C ASN A 9 2.00 -1.80 10.24
N VAL A 10 2.78 -0.73 10.46
CA VAL A 10 3.05 -0.17 11.80
C VAL A 10 2.23 1.08 12.13
N ASN A 11 1.23 1.44 11.33
CA ASN A 11 0.40 2.63 11.55
C ASN A 11 -0.27 2.64 12.93
N LYS A 12 -0.72 1.47 13.43
CA LYS A 12 -1.38 1.37 14.74
C LYS A 12 -0.44 1.63 15.91
N ILE A 13 0.85 1.31 15.77
CA ILE A 13 1.88 1.67 16.75
C ILE A 13 1.99 3.19 16.85
N ALA A 14 2.04 3.87 15.69
CA ALA A 14 2.07 5.33 15.64
C ALA A 14 0.79 5.97 16.20
N THR A 15 -0.39 5.38 15.95
CA THR A 15 -1.65 5.83 16.54
C THR A 15 -1.59 5.79 18.07
N LEU A 16 -1.10 4.68 18.63
CA LEU A 16 -0.95 4.53 20.08
C LEU A 16 0.05 5.54 20.66
N ARG A 17 1.19 5.73 19.99
CA ARG A 17 2.18 6.76 20.36
C ARG A 17 1.54 8.16 20.40
N ASN A 18 0.80 8.52 19.35
CA ASN A 18 0.21 9.85 19.22
C ASN A 18 -0.86 10.10 20.30
N SER A 19 -1.62 9.09 20.71
CA SER A 19 -2.63 9.22 21.77
C SER A 19 -2.03 9.55 23.15
N ARG A 20 -0.74 9.28 23.35
CA ARG A 20 -0.02 9.50 24.60
C ARG A 20 0.83 10.77 24.61
N GLY A 21 0.95 11.47 23.48
CA GLY A 21 1.67 12.75 23.36
C GLY A 21 3.20 12.67 23.47
N GLY A 22 3.78 11.46 23.61
CA GLY A 22 5.22 11.22 23.68
C GLY A 22 5.79 10.54 22.45
N ASN A 23 6.92 9.82 22.63
CA ASN A 23 7.54 8.98 21.60
C ASN A 23 7.49 7.48 21.99
N TYR A 24 6.53 7.08 22.81
CA TYR A 24 6.34 5.69 23.25
C TYR A 24 4.89 5.25 22.98
N PRO A 25 4.67 4.07 22.32
CA PRO A 25 5.71 3.18 21.74
C PRO A 25 6.46 3.85 20.56
N ASN A 26 7.78 3.61 20.48
CA ASN A 26 8.60 4.15 19.40
C ASN A 26 8.42 3.32 18.12
N VAL A 27 8.06 3.98 17.03
CA VAL A 27 7.76 3.30 15.75
C VAL A 27 9.01 2.66 15.14
N CYS A 28 10.18 3.29 15.29
CA CYS A 28 11.43 2.77 14.77
C CYS A 28 11.89 1.51 15.51
N ASP A 29 11.78 1.52 16.85
CA ASP A 29 12.13 0.35 17.67
C ASP A 29 11.24 -0.84 17.31
N PHE A 30 9.92 -0.63 17.22
CA PHE A 30 8.98 -1.67 16.79
C PHE A 30 9.26 -2.17 15.37
N ALA A 31 9.64 -1.28 14.43
CA ALA A 31 9.99 -1.70 13.08
C ALA A 31 11.26 -2.57 13.07
N ALA A 32 12.24 -2.28 13.93
CA ALA A 32 13.43 -3.11 14.10
C ALA A 32 13.06 -4.50 14.66
N ASP A 33 12.33 -4.55 15.76
CA ASP A 33 11.89 -5.80 16.41
C ASP A 33 11.07 -6.69 15.45
N ILE A 34 10.15 -6.09 14.68
CA ILE A 34 9.32 -6.80 13.71
C ILE A 34 10.19 -7.47 12.63
N GLN A 35 11.24 -6.82 12.17
CA GLN A 35 12.20 -7.38 11.21
C GLN A 35 12.99 -8.54 11.83
N GLU A 36 13.42 -8.40 13.10
CA GLU A 36 14.10 -9.48 13.84
C GLU A 36 13.20 -10.70 14.02
N TYR A 37 11.89 -10.51 14.18
CA TYR A 37 10.89 -11.60 14.24
C TYR A 37 10.60 -12.22 12.86
N GLY A 38 11.25 -11.75 11.79
CA GLY A 38 11.24 -12.39 10.49
C GLY A 38 10.24 -11.81 9.51
N ALA A 39 9.76 -10.58 9.69
CA ALA A 39 8.99 -9.89 8.67
C ALA A 39 9.86 -9.62 7.42
N ASP A 40 9.27 -9.85 6.24
CA ASP A 40 9.91 -9.57 4.96
C ASP A 40 9.82 -8.08 4.56
N GLY A 41 9.01 -7.28 5.24
CA GLY A 41 8.86 -5.86 4.97
C GLY A 41 8.10 -5.10 6.06
N ILE A 42 8.26 -3.77 6.01
CA ILE A 42 7.54 -2.80 6.84
C ILE A 42 6.70 -1.91 5.92
N THR A 43 5.46 -1.70 6.29
CA THR A 43 4.52 -0.82 5.58
C THR A 43 4.09 0.32 6.48
N ILE A 44 4.06 1.53 5.92
CA ILE A 44 3.56 2.74 6.58
C ILE A 44 2.64 3.54 5.65
N HIS A 45 1.72 4.32 6.25
CA HIS A 45 0.86 5.25 5.53
C HIS A 45 0.90 6.64 6.20
N PRO A 46 1.85 7.50 5.83
CA PRO A 46 1.89 8.90 6.31
C PRO A 46 0.77 9.71 5.64
N ARG A 47 -0.37 9.80 6.30
CA ARG A 47 -1.50 10.61 5.81
C ARG A 47 -1.18 12.11 5.91
N PRO A 48 -1.84 12.96 5.09
CA PRO A 48 -1.60 14.41 5.12
C PRO A 48 -1.84 15.06 6.48
N ASP A 49 -2.74 14.51 7.30
CA ASP A 49 -3.08 15.00 8.66
C ASP A 49 -2.19 14.42 9.77
N GLU A 50 -1.28 13.51 9.43
CA GLU A 50 -0.32 12.89 10.34
C GLU A 50 -0.96 12.24 11.60
N ARG A 51 -2.23 11.77 11.49
CA ARG A 51 -2.97 11.18 12.62
C ARG A 51 -2.32 9.94 13.22
N HIS A 52 -1.47 9.25 12.47
CA HIS A 52 -0.68 8.11 12.91
C HIS A 52 0.80 8.29 12.52
N ILE A 53 1.26 7.76 11.38
CA ILE A 53 2.61 7.99 10.87
C ILE A 53 2.75 9.48 10.49
N ARG A 54 3.79 10.11 11.01
CA ARG A 54 4.19 11.47 10.63
C ARG A 54 5.16 11.42 9.46
N TYR A 55 5.27 12.48 8.68
CA TYR A 55 6.28 12.54 7.61
C TYR A 55 7.70 12.32 8.15
N LYS A 56 7.99 12.88 9.34
CA LYS A 56 9.26 12.64 10.03
C LYS A 56 9.54 11.15 10.28
N ASP A 57 8.51 10.39 10.66
CA ASP A 57 8.68 8.94 10.93
C ASP A 57 9.10 8.19 9.66
N ALA A 58 8.62 8.61 8.47
CA ALA A 58 9.02 8.00 7.21
C ALA A 58 10.52 8.19 6.93
N TYR A 59 11.07 9.38 7.22
CA TYR A 59 12.51 9.64 7.11
C TYR A 59 13.33 8.87 8.16
N ASP A 60 12.84 8.79 9.39
CA ASP A 60 13.53 8.04 10.46
C ASP A 60 13.57 6.55 10.12
N LEU A 61 12.45 5.98 9.65
CA LEU A 61 12.33 4.57 9.27
C LEU A 61 13.20 4.19 8.06
N LYS A 62 13.49 5.11 7.15
CA LYS A 62 14.43 4.88 6.05
C LYS A 62 15.77 4.31 6.53
N ASN A 63 16.24 4.75 7.70
CA ASN A 63 17.52 4.35 8.27
C ASN A 63 17.44 3.06 9.11
N VAL A 64 16.24 2.61 9.45
CA VAL A 64 15.99 1.45 10.32
C VAL A 64 15.55 0.23 9.51
N VAL A 65 14.75 0.45 8.46
CA VAL A 65 14.20 -0.65 7.66
C VAL A 65 15.26 -1.17 6.70
N THR A 66 15.66 -2.43 6.90
CA THR A 66 16.64 -3.15 6.07
C THR A 66 15.99 -4.19 5.15
N THR A 67 14.72 -4.49 5.38
CA THR A 67 13.87 -5.36 4.56
C THR A 67 13.11 -4.54 3.50
N GLU A 68 12.00 -5.05 2.94
CA GLU A 68 11.17 -4.27 2.01
C GLU A 68 10.50 -3.10 2.73
N PHE A 69 10.74 -1.86 2.30
CA PHE A 69 10.07 -0.67 2.82
C PHE A 69 8.98 -0.23 1.85
N ASN A 70 7.71 -0.29 2.28
CA ASN A 70 6.55 0.14 1.51
C ASN A 70 5.93 1.39 2.14
N ILE A 71 5.74 2.45 1.35
CA ILE A 71 5.06 3.68 1.78
C ILE A 71 3.76 3.81 0.99
N GLU A 72 2.63 3.86 1.71
CA GLU A 72 1.30 4.04 1.13
C GLU A 72 0.90 5.51 1.17
N GLY A 73 0.18 5.99 0.16
CA GLY A 73 -0.39 7.33 0.20
C GLY A 73 -1.02 7.80 -1.11
N ASN A 74 -1.80 8.88 -0.99
CA ASN A 74 -2.33 9.60 -2.14
C ASN A 74 -1.20 10.44 -2.78
N PRO A 75 -1.04 10.42 -4.11
CA PRO A 75 0.06 11.09 -4.81
C PRO A 75 -0.12 12.62 -4.89
N ILE A 76 -0.39 13.27 -3.78
CA ILE A 76 -0.29 14.73 -3.67
C ILE A 76 1.18 15.16 -3.70
N GLU A 77 1.46 16.38 -4.12
CA GLU A 77 2.81 16.93 -4.31
C GLU A 77 3.75 16.65 -3.11
N LYS A 78 3.28 16.93 -1.88
CA LYS A 78 4.05 16.69 -0.66
C LYS A 78 4.42 15.21 -0.48
N PHE A 79 3.52 14.28 -0.83
CA PHE A 79 3.76 12.84 -0.75
C PHE A 79 4.76 12.41 -1.82
N VAL A 80 4.58 12.86 -3.06
CA VAL A 80 5.49 12.54 -4.17
C VAL A 80 6.91 13.01 -3.84
N SER A 81 7.06 14.25 -3.37
CA SER A 81 8.36 14.81 -2.95
C SER A 81 9.02 13.97 -1.85
N MET A 82 8.28 13.59 -0.80
CA MET A 82 8.81 12.73 0.27
C MET A 82 9.25 11.36 -0.26
N VAL A 83 8.44 10.71 -1.08
CA VAL A 83 8.73 9.36 -1.61
C VAL A 83 9.96 9.38 -2.52
N THR A 84 10.09 10.39 -3.39
CA THR A 84 11.24 10.54 -4.30
C THR A 84 12.53 10.85 -3.55
N ASP A 85 12.47 11.51 -2.38
CA ASP A 85 13.61 11.77 -1.51
C ASP A 85 14.00 10.53 -0.68
N ILE A 86 13.03 9.85 -0.10
CA ILE A 86 13.26 8.62 0.68
C ILE A 86 13.74 7.47 -0.22
N LYS A 87 13.14 7.30 -1.40
CA LYS A 87 13.35 6.19 -2.33
C LYS A 87 13.14 4.83 -1.66
N PRO A 88 11.90 4.57 -1.16
CA PRO A 88 11.59 3.28 -0.55
C PRO A 88 11.67 2.15 -1.59
N THR A 89 11.67 0.90 -1.13
CA THR A 89 11.62 -0.27 -2.01
C THR A 89 10.35 -0.28 -2.84
N GLN A 90 9.23 0.16 -2.25
CA GLN A 90 7.93 0.23 -2.90
C GLN A 90 7.13 1.44 -2.43
N VAL A 91 6.33 1.98 -3.30
CA VAL A 91 5.22 2.87 -2.99
C VAL A 91 3.91 2.21 -3.38
N THR A 92 2.88 2.33 -2.54
CA THR A 92 1.50 1.93 -2.88
C THR A 92 0.63 3.16 -2.99
N LEU A 93 0.06 3.41 -4.17
CA LEU A 93 -0.83 4.53 -4.43
C LEU A 93 -2.24 4.21 -3.94
N VAL A 94 -2.78 5.03 -3.02
CA VAL A 94 -4.13 4.90 -2.48
C VAL A 94 -4.95 6.17 -2.76
N PRO A 95 -6.28 6.05 -3.04
CA PRO A 95 -7.10 7.19 -3.45
C PRO A 95 -7.60 8.06 -2.28
N ASP A 96 -7.08 7.87 -1.07
CA ASP A 96 -7.60 8.50 0.13
C ASP A 96 -7.66 10.03 0.02
N ALA A 97 -8.85 10.58 0.09
CA ALA A 97 -9.04 12.02 0.27
C ALA A 97 -8.44 12.48 1.63
N ILE A 98 -8.06 13.75 1.72
CA ILE A 98 -7.41 14.31 2.91
C ILE A 98 -8.29 14.13 4.17
N ASP A 99 -9.62 14.23 3.99
CA ASP A 99 -10.64 14.12 5.03
C ASP A 99 -11.16 12.68 5.27
N ALA A 100 -10.77 11.71 4.45
CA ALA A 100 -11.21 10.32 4.61
C ALA A 100 -10.75 9.74 5.95
N ILE A 101 -11.66 9.08 6.68
CA ILE A 101 -11.35 8.44 7.97
C ILE A 101 -10.49 7.19 7.76
N THR A 102 -10.84 6.39 6.77
CA THR A 102 -10.13 5.17 6.34
C THR A 102 -10.19 5.07 4.83
N SER A 103 -9.28 4.29 4.24
CA SER A 103 -9.42 3.88 2.83
C SER A 103 -10.67 3.02 2.71
N ASN A 104 -11.64 3.47 1.92
CA ASN A 104 -12.94 2.81 1.76
C ASN A 104 -13.21 2.33 0.33
N SER A 105 -12.28 2.54 -0.57
CA SER A 105 -12.32 2.08 -1.97
C SER A 105 -10.92 2.10 -2.59
N GLY A 106 -10.72 1.28 -3.63
CA GLY A 106 -9.56 1.36 -4.50
C GLY A 106 -9.68 2.51 -5.51
N TRP A 107 -8.65 2.66 -6.35
CA TRP A 107 -8.66 3.62 -7.44
C TRP A 107 -9.68 3.24 -8.53
N ASP A 108 -10.50 4.20 -8.97
CA ASP A 108 -11.10 4.13 -10.29
C ASP A 108 -10.02 4.43 -11.34
N THR A 109 -9.44 3.36 -11.87
CA THR A 109 -8.33 3.45 -12.82
C THR A 109 -8.77 3.85 -14.23
N ASN A 110 -10.06 3.82 -14.55
CA ASN A 110 -10.59 4.32 -15.80
C ASN A 110 -10.60 5.86 -15.81
N ILE A 111 -11.09 6.46 -14.73
CA ILE A 111 -11.19 7.92 -14.57
C ILE A 111 -9.79 8.52 -14.34
N ASN A 112 -8.97 7.90 -13.48
CA ASN A 112 -7.69 8.42 -13.04
C ASN A 112 -6.49 7.94 -13.86
N LYS A 113 -6.72 7.28 -15.02
CA LYS A 113 -5.69 6.62 -15.80
C LYS A 113 -4.50 7.51 -16.15
N SER A 114 -4.74 8.70 -16.65
CA SER A 114 -3.66 9.61 -17.10
C SER A 114 -2.79 10.05 -15.95
N MET A 115 -3.37 10.49 -14.85
CA MET A 115 -2.66 10.93 -13.65
C MET A 115 -1.86 9.76 -13.03
N LEU A 116 -2.47 8.59 -12.86
CA LEU A 116 -1.79 7.42 -12.30
C LEU A 116 -0.63 6.97 -13.20
N LYS A 117 -0.79 7.00 -14.52
CA LYS A 117 0.27 6.63 -15.46
C LYS A 117 1.48 7.56 -15.36
N GLU A 118 1.24 8.86 -15.20
CA GLU A 118 2.31 9.87 -15.00
C GLU A 118 3.06 9.61 -13.70
N VAL A 119 2.36 9.49 -12.58
CA VAL A 119 2.95 9.26 -11.26
C VAL A 119 3.68 7.92 -11.19
N VAL A 120 3.12 6.86 -11.76
CA VAL A 120 3.79 5.55 -11.87
C VAL A 120 5.09 5.67 -12.66
N GLY A 121 5.07 6.39 -13.80
CA GLY A 121 6.26 6.66 -14.60
C GLY A 121 7.31 7.43 -13.84
N GLU A 122 6.91 8.45 -13.08
CA GLU A 122 7.80 9.23 -12.23
C GLU A 122 8.50 8.37 -11.19
N PHE A 123 7.76 7.63 -10.34
CA PHE A 123 8.36 6.78 -9.31
C PHE A 123 9.27 5.69 -9.89
N LYS A 124 8.89 5.08 -11.01
CA LYS A 124 9.74 4.11 -11.71
C LYS A 124 11.05 4.72 -12.20
N SER A 125 11.05 5.99 -12.61
CA SER A 125 12.28 6.69 -13.02
C SER A 125 13.29 6.84 -11.88
N TYR A 126 12.82 6.84 -10.63
CA TYR A 126 13.64 6.81 -9.42
C TYR A 126 14.03 5.40 -8.96
N GLY A 127 13.62 4.35 -9.70
CA GLY A 127 13.88 2.95 -9.34
C GLY A 127 12.95 2.41 -8.24
N ILE A 128 11.87 3.11 -7.94
CA ILE A 128 10.88 2.73 -6.92
C ILE A 128 9.85 1.81 -7.57
N ARG A 129 9.58 0.65 -6.96
CA ARG A 129 8.51 -0.25 -7.38
C ARG A 129 7.16 0.35 -7.01
N VAL A 130 6.20 0.33 -7.92
CA VAL A 130 4.88 0.93 -7.73
C VAL A 130 3.80 -0.12 -7.63
N SER A 131 2.99 -0.02 -6.57
CA SER A 131 1.75 -0.76 -6.38
C SER A 131 0.55 0.19 -6.45
N ILE A 132 -0.59 -0.28 -6.96
CA ILE A 132 -1.85 0.48 -6.97
C ILE A 132 -2.88 -0.25 -6.11
N PHE A 133 -3.52 0.48 -5.18
CA PHE A 133 -4.62 0.00 -4.37
C PHE A 133 -5.91 -0.03 -5.19
N LEU A 134 -6.57 -1.19 -5.27
CA LEU A 134 -7.62 -1.47 -6.22
C LEU A 134 -8.74 -2.28 -5.59
N ASP A 135 -9.97 -1.96 -5.94
CA ASP A 135 -11.09 -2.84 -5.66
C ASP A 135 -10.97 -4.13 -6.50
N PRO A 136 -11.42 -5.30 -5.98
CA PRO A 136 -11.34 -6.57 -6.67
C PRO A 136 -12.41 -6.68 -7.78
N ASP A 137 -12.38 -5.72 -8.72
CA ASP A 137 -13.30 -5.66 -9.85
C ASP A 137 -12.54 -5.78 -11.18
N ILE A 138 -13.01 -6.71 -12.01
CA ILE A 138 -12.35 -7.01 -13.29
C ILE A 138 -12.43 -5.85 -14.31
N GLN A 139 -13.39 -4.94 -14.16
CA GLN A 139 -13.54 -3.77 -15.03
C GLN A 139 -12.31 -2.84 -15.02
N PHE A 140 -11.49 -2.91 -13.96
CA PHE A 140 -10.30 -2.07 -13.82
C PHE A 140 -9.02 -2.69 -14.41
N ILE A 141 -9.04 -3.97 -14.81
CA ILE A 141 -7.84 -4.70 -15.20
C ILE A 141 -7.17 -4.08 -16.44
N ASP A 142 -7.95 -3.77 -17.48
CA ASP A 142 -7.38 -3.24 -18.72
C ASP A 142 -6.74 -1.87 -18.51
N SER A 143 -7.39 -0.99 -17.76
CA SER A 143 -6.84 0.33 -17.43
C SER A 143 -5.60 0.24 -16.54
N VAL A 144 -5.58 -0.67 -15.55
CA VAL A 144 -4.38 -0.93 -14.73
C VAL A 144 -3.21 -1.43 -15.59
N CYS A 145 -3.47 -2.33 -16.55
CA CYS A 145 -2.43 -2.80 -17.46
C CYS A 145 -1.83 -1.67 -18.32
N GLU A 146 -2.67 -0.70 -18.74
CA GLU A 146 -2.20 0.47 -19.48
C GLU A 146 -1.41 1.47 -18.62
N ILE A 147 -1.76 1.59 -17.32
CA ILE A 147 -1.01 2.37 -16.31
C ILE A 147 0.35 1.71 -16.07
N ASN A 148 0.40 0.37 -16.12
CA ASN A 148 1.60 -0.45 -15.99
C ASN A 148 2.32 -0.31 -14.62
N PRO A 149 1.64 -0.47 -13.48
CA PRO A 149 2.31 -0.61 -12.19
C PRO A 149 3.06 -1.94 -12.12
N ASP A 150 3.93 -2.11 -11.10
CA ASP A 150 4.63 -3.37 -10.86
C ASP A 150 3.81 -4.37 -10.05
N ARG A 151 2.84 -3.86 -9.28
CA ARG A 151 1.95 -4.64 -8.41
C ARG A 151 0.57 -4.01 -8.31
N ILE A 152 -0.38 -4.80 -7.85
CA ILE A 152 -1.65 -4.32 -7.32
C ILE A 152 -1.82 -4.77 -5.88
N GLU A 153 -2.52 -3.98 -5.10
CA GLU A 153 -2.94 -4.27 -3.74
C GLU A 153 -4.46 -4.28 -3.72
N LEU A 154 -5.06 -5.38 -3.28
CA LEU A 154 -6.51 -5.53 -3.33
C LEU A 154 -7.16 -5.09 -2.02
N TYR A 155 -8.22 -4.30 -2.14
CA TYR A 155 -9.09 -3.96 -1.03
C TYR A 155 -9.88 -5.19 -0.57
N THR A 156 -9.79 -5.55 0.71
CA THR A 156 -10.27 -6.82 1.22
C THR A 156 -11.43 -6.72 2.22
N GLU A 157 -11.97 -5.53 2.48
CA GLU A 157 -13.06 -5.37 3.45
C GLU A 157 -14.32 -6.13 3.04
N ASP A 158 -14.70 -6.06 1.77
CA ASP A 158 -15.85 -6.80 1.24
C ASP A 158 -15.64 -8.31 1.41
N PHE A 159 -14.42 -8.80 1.17
CA PHE A 159 -14.07 -10.19 1.43
C PHE A 159 -14.29 -10.55 2.91
N ALA A 160 -13.75 -9.76 3.83
CA ALA A 160 -13.86 -10.02 5.26
C ALA A 160 -15.33 -10.00 5.72
N ARG A 161 -16.12 -9.02 5.21
CA ARG A 161 -17.54 -8.90 5.51
C ARG A 161 -18.36 -10.11 5.00
N GLU A 162 -18.14 -10.53 3.76
CA GLU A 162 -18.88 -11.66 3.18
C GLU A 162 -18.39 -13.00 3.73
N PHE A 163 -17.10 -13.11 4.08
CA PHE A 163 -16.55 -14.27 4.78
C PHE A 163 -17.25 -14.49 6.13
N SER A 164 -17.49 -13.43 6.90
CA SER A 164 -18.19 -13.50 8.18
C SER A 164 -19.65 -13.98 8.05
N LYS A 165 -20.24 -13.82 6.86
CA LYS A 165 -21.61 -14.28 6.52
C LYS A 165 -21.63 -15.67 5.87
N ASN A 166 -20.49 -16.35 5.75
CA ASN A 166 -20.31 -17.61 4.99
C ASN A 166 -20.71 -17.51 3.50
N ASN A 167 -20.62 -16.33 2.91
CA ASN A 167 -20.95 -16.11 1.49
C ASN A 167 -19.66 -16.12 0.64
N PHE A 168 -19.15 -17.32 0.35
CA PHE A 168 -17.89 -17.52 -0.35
C PHE A 168 -17.97 -17.37 -1.87
N SER A 169 -19.16 -17.34 -2.47
CA SER A 169 -19.33 -17.46 -3.92
C SER A 169 -19.02 -16.16 -4.68
N VAL A 170 -19.36 -15.01 -4.13
CA VAL A 170 -19.27 -13.72 -4.85
C VAL A 170 -17.82 -13.23 -4.94
N ILE A 171 -17.03 -13.43 -3.90
CA ILE A 171 -15.69 -12.86 -3.76
C ILE A 171 -14.61 -13.77 -4.32
N ALA A 172 -14.79 -15.10 -4.19
CA ALA A 172 -13.85 -16.06 -4.78
C ALA A 172 -13.72 -15.88 -6.29
N VAL A 173 -14.78 -15.47 -6.98
CA VAL A 173 -14.78 -15.24 -8.44
C VAL A 173 -13.92 -14.04 -8.79
N SER A 174 -14.09 -12.89 -8.16
CA SER A 174 -13.34 -11.67 -8.45
C SER A 174 -11.84 -11.85 -8.18
N TYR A 175 -11.48 -12.43 -7.01
CA TYR A 175 -10.08 -12.72 -6.67
C TYR A 175 -9.46 -13.76 -7.61
N THR A 176 -10.21 -14.80 -8.00
CA THR A 176 -9.71 -15.82 -8.92
C THR A 176 -9.47 -15.25 -10.31
N HIS A 177 -10.35 -14.39 -10.81
CA HIS A 177 -10.18 -13.74 -12.11
C HIS A 177 -8.99 -12.78 -12.13
N LEU A 178 -8.86 -11.93 -11.10
CA LEU A 178 -7.71 -11.04 -10.95
C LEU A 178 -6.40 -11.84 -10.89
N ARG A 179 -6.36 -12.93 -10.13
CA ARG A 179 -5.18 -13.80 -10.04
C ARG A 179 -4.86 -14.53 -11.36
N ALA A 180 -5.86 -14.90 -12.15
CA ALA A 180 -5.65 -15.47 -13.47
C ALA A 180 -4.99 -14.48 -14.43
N HIS A 181 -5.29 -13.18 -14.32
CA HIS A 181 -4.66 -12.12 -15.09
C HIS A 181 -3.21 -11.82 -14.67
N GLU A 182 -2.82 -12.09 -13.42
CA GLU A 182 -1.42 -11.97 -12.97
C GLU A 182 -0.47 -12.86 -13.77
N THR A 183 -0.88 -14.08 -14.06
CA THR A 183 -0.02 -15.07 -14.75
C THR A 183 0.23 -14.72 -16.21
N GLY A 184 -0.63 -13.91 -16.82
CA GLY A 184 -0.52 -13.51 -18.23
C GLY A 184 0.21 -12.19 -18.49
N ARG A 185 0.32 -11.29 -17.47
CA ARG A 185 0.75 -9.89 -17.67
C ARG A 185 1.77 -9.38 -16.64
N ASN A 186 2.46 -10.24 -15.89
CA ASN A 186 3.46 -9.88 -14.87
C ASN A 186 2.97 -8.97 -13.71
N LEU A 187 1.68 -8.82 -13.51
CA LEU A 187 1.14 -8.16 -12.32
C LEU A 187 1.26 -9.10 -11.11
N VAL A 188 1.66 -8.59 -9.96
CA VAL A 188 1.72 -9.34 -8.70
C VAL A 188 0.64 -8.83 -7.77
N CYS A 189 -0.36 -9.68 -7.48
CA CYS A 189 -1.38 -9.38 -6.48
C CYS A 189 -0.83 -9.54 -5.07
N ARG A 190 -1.05 -8.56 -4.22
CA ARG A 190 -0.76 -8.63 -2.80
C ARG A 190 -2.09 -8.64 -2.07
N LEU A 191 -2.35 -9.71 -1.31
CA LEU A 191 -3.43 -9.74 -0.34
C LEU A 191 -2.92 -9.15 0.97
N LEU A 192 -3.60 -8.16 1.50
CA LEU A 192 -3.40 -7.65 2.85
C LEU A 192 -4.16 -8.49 3.87
#